data_fac95c201f91d0f0f4dfefe5bf24a108
#
_entry.id   fac95c201f91d0f0f4dfefe5bf24a108
#
_cell.length_a   1.000
_cell.length_b   1.000
_cell.length_c   1.000
_cell.angle_alpha   90.00
_cell.angle_beta   90.00
_cell.angle_gamma   90.00
#
_symmetry.space_group_name_H-M   'P 1'
#
loop_
_entity.id
_entity.type
_entity.pdbx_description
1 polymer ?
#
loop_
_entity_poly.entity_id
_entity_poly.type
_entity_poly.pdbx_seq_one_letter_code
_entity_poly.pdbx_strand_id
1 'polypeptide(L)'
;MTLEVPAHDGKPPSRIRQKNEEAILKAAEDEFARHGFRGTSMNAIALSAGLPKANLHYYFTNKLSLYIAVLSNILELWDSTFNALTTEDDPAQALTQYIRAKMEFSRRQPQASRVFAMEIISGGACLTEYFTQDYRAWFQGRAAVFQAWIDAGKMDPVDPVH
;
A
#
# COMPACT_ATOMS: atom_id res chain seq x y z
N MET A 1 -13.12 -14.30 -11.86
CA MET A 1 -12.91 -13.49 -13.08
C MET A 1 -11.61 -12.74 -12.87
N THR A 2 -10.53 -13.29 -13.40
CA THR A 2 -9.17 -12.76 -13.29
C THR A 2 -9.12 -11.46 -14.09
N LEU A 3 -8.95 -10.32 -13.41
CA LEU A 3 -8.66 -9.07 -14.09
C LEU A 3 -7.21 -9.17 -14.58
N GLU A 4 -7.05 -9.44 -15.89
CA GLU A 4 -5.77 -9.31 -16.56
C GLU A 4 -5.29 -7.87 -16.39
N VAL A 5 -4.19 -7.72 -15.65
CA VAL A 5 -3.34 -6.53 -15.76
C VAL A 5 -2.82 -6.56 -17.20
N PRO A 6 -3.03 -5.51 -18.02
CA PRO A 6 -2.55 -5.51 -19.38
C PRO A 6 -1.04 -5.74 -19.40
N ALA A 7 -0.62 -6.80 -20.09
CA ALA A 7 0.78 -7.14 -20.29
C ALA A 7 1.47 -5.93 -20.94
N HIS A 8 2.41 -5.32 -20.25
CA HIS A 8 3.24 -4.25 -20.78
C HIS A 8 4.21 -4.85 -21.81
N ASP A 9 4.11 -4.37 -23.04
CA ASP A 9 5.20 -4.47 -24.01
C ASP A 9 6.50 -4.01 -23.32
N GLY A 10 7.52 -4.86 -23.29
CA GLY A 10 8.75 -4.77 -22.48
C GLY A 10 9.67 -3.57 -22.77
N LYS A 11 9.11 -2.39 -23.05
CA LYS A 11 9.83 -1.12 -23.17
C LYS A 11 9.61 -0.31 -21.89
N PRO A 12 10.66 0.18 -21.22
CA PRO A 12 10.50 0.98 -20.01
C PRO A 12 9.56 2.18 -20.32
N PRO A 13 8.62 2.49 -19.42
CA PRO A 13 7.68 3.59 -19.63
C PRO A 13 8.45 4.89 -19.86
N SER A 14 7.97 5.73 -20.79
CA SER A 14 8.63 7.01 -21.06
C SER A 14 8.61 7.85 -19.76
N ARG A 15 9.63 8.69 -19.55
CA ARG A 15 9.70 9.59 -18.37
C ARG A 15 8.43 10.42 -18.18
N ILE A 16 7.77 10.81 -19.28
CA ILE A 16 6.52 11.57 -19.24
C ILE A 16 5.37 10.70 -18.71
N ARG A 17 5.30 9.44 -19.15
CA ARG A 17 4.28 8.50 -18.67
C ARG A 17 4.39 8.26 -17.17
N GLN A 18 5.59 7.98 -16.70
CA GLN A 18 5.87 7.75 -15.28
C GLN A 18 5.53 8.98 -14.43
N LYS A 19 5.93 10.18 -14.88
CA LYS A 19 5.62 11.44 -14.21
C LYS A 19 4.11 11.71 -14.12
N ASN A 20 3.36 11.41 -15.17
CA ASN A 20 1.91 11.58 -15.18
C ASN A 20 1.24 10.57 -14.23
N GLU A 21 1.68 9.32 -14.22
CA GLU A 21 1.17 8.28 -13.33
C GLU A 21 1.40 8.65 -11.86
N GLU A 22 2.59 9.10 -11.51
CA GLU A 22 2.92 9.60 -10.16
C GLU A 22 2.03 10.79 -9.77
N ALA A 23 1.80 11.73 -10.67
CA ALA A 23 0.93 12.89 -10.43
C ALA A 23 -0.54 12.47 -10.21
N ILE A 24 -1.02 11.49 -10.98
CA ILE A 24 -2.37 10.92 -10.82
C ILE A 24 -2.50 10.23 -9.47
N LEU A 25 -1.55 9.36 -9.11
CA LEU A 25 -1.57 8.62 -7.84
C LEU A 25 -1.53 9.58 -6.64
N LYS A 26 -0.71 10.63 -6.71
CA LYS A 26 -0.66 11.66 -5.65
C LYS A 26 -1.96 12.43 -5.52
N ALA A 27 -2.54 12.88 -6.63
CA ALA A 27 -3.82 13.58 -6.63
C ALA A 27 -4.96 12.67 -6.12
N ALA A 28 -4.95 11.39 -6.50
CA ALA A 28 -5.91 10.40 -6.04
C ALA A 28 -5.80 10.16 -4.53
N GLU A 29 -4.60 10.01 -4.00
CA GLU A 29 -4.35 9.89 -2.57
C GLU A 29 -4.94 11.06 -1.80
N ASP A 30 -4.67 12.30 -2.24
CA ASP A 30 -5.18 13.51 -1.61
C ASP A 30 -6.71 13.61 -1.65
N GLU A 31 -7.35 13.28 -2.78
CA GLU A 31 -8.81 13.27 -2.94
C GLU A 31 -9.47 12.16 -2.10
N PHE A 32 -8.92 10.95 -2.11
CA PHE A 32 -9.41 9.85 -1.28
C PHE A 32 -9.24 10.12 0.22
N ALA A 33 -8.16 10.75 0.62
CA ALA A 33 -7.94 11.14 2.02
C ALA A 33 -8.96 12.18 2.51
N ARG A 34 -9.43 13.07 1.62
CA ARG A 34 -10.40 14.13 1.98
C ARG A 34 -11.84 13.64 1.95
N HIS A 35 -12.20 12.87 0.93
CA HIS A 35 -13.61 12.58 0.60
C HIS A 35 -13.95 11.08 0.70
N GLY A 36 -12.99 10.21 0.96
CA GLY A 36 -13.13 8.76 0.93
C GLY A 36 -13.36 8.21 -0.46
N PHE A 37 -13.41 6.89 -0.57
CA PHE A 37 -13.65 6.24 -1.85
C PHE A 37 -14.99 6.66 -2.49
N ARG A 38 -16.07 6.69 -1.71
CA ARG A 38 -17.41 7.00 -2.22
C ARG A 38 -17.54 8.46 -2.64
N GLY A 39 -16.98 9.40 -1.89
CA GLY A 39 -17.09 10.85 -2.15
C GLY A 39 -16.18 11.37 -3.25
N THR A 40 -15.19 10.59 -3.68
CA THR A 40 -14.23 10.97 -4.72
C THR A 40 -14.73 10.59 -6.12
N SER A 41 -14.49 11.46 -7.10
CA SER A 41 -14.78 11.20 -8.52
C SER A 41 -13.51 11.22 -9.38
N MET A 42 -13.53 10.47 -10.50
CA MET A 42 -12.42 10.52 -11.49
C MET A 42 -12.21 11.94 -12.06
N ASN A 43 -13.27 12.75 -12.15
CA ASN A 43 -13.16 14.13 -12.58
C ASN A 43 -12.41 15.02 -11.57
N ALA A 44 -12.71 14.86 -10.27
CA ALA A 44 -12.02 15.58 -9.20
C ALA A 44 -10.51 15.26 -9.20
N ILE A 45 -10.18 13.97 -9.33
CA ILE A 45 -8.79 13.52 -9.39
C ILE A 45 -8.08 14.09 -10.63
N ALA A 46 -8.70 14.05 -11.81
CA ALA A 46 -8.11 14.59 -13.03
C ALA A 46 -7.83 16.10 -12.90
N LEU A 47 -8.78 16.85 -12.35
CA LEU A 47 -8.62 18.28 -12.08
C LEU A 47 -7.49 18.54 -11.08
N SER A 48 -7.44 17.79 -9.98
CA SER A 48 -6.39 17.89 -8.97
C SER A 48 -5.00 17.52 -9.53
N ALA A 49 -4.91 16.55 -10.45
CA ALA A 49 -3.69 16.17 -11.12
C ALA A 49 -3.25 17.14 -12.24
N GLY A 50 -4.09 18.10 -12.60
CA GLY A 50 -3.84 19.02 -13.72
C GLY A 50 -3.84 18.32 -15.10
N LEU A 51 -4.59 17.22 -15.24
CA LEU A 51 -4.65 16.42 -16.45
C LEU A 51 -6.07 16.33 -17.02
N PRO A 52 -6.23 16.23 -18.35
CA PRO A 52 -7.53 15.93 -18.94
C PRO A 52 -8.09 14.59 -18.44
N LYS A 53 -9.41 14.50 -18.24
CA LYS A 53 -10.06 13.26 -17.81
C LYS A 53 -9.75 12.05 -18.71
N ALA A 54 -9.65 12.28 -20.02
CA ALA A 54 -9.31 11.22 -20.99
C ALA A 54 -7.92 10.61 -20.69
N ASN A 55 -6.96 11.43 -20.26
CA ASN A 55 -5.64 10.96 -19.87
C ASN A 55 -5.71 10.06 -18.63
N LEU A 56 -6.57 10.39 -17.66
CA LEU A 56 -6.73 9.58 -16.46
C LEU A 56 -7.20 8.16 -16.82
N HIS A 57 -8.19 8.05 -17.70
CA HIS A 57 -8.72 6.76 -18.17
C HIS A 57 -7.72 5.94 -19.01
N TYR A 58 -6.71 6.58 -19.58
CA TYR A 58 -5.61 5.88 -20.23
C TYR A 58 -4.72 5.11 -19.24
N TYR A 59 -4.53 5.66 -18.02
CA TYR A 59 -3.72 5.02 -16.96
C TYR A 59 -4.55 4.08 -16.08
N PHE A 60 -5.76 4.47 -15.74
CA PHE A 60 -6.63 3.74 -14.81
C PHE A 60 -8.04 3.60 -15.38
N THR A 61 -8.46 2.37 -15.60
CA THR A 61 -9.73 2.04 -16.25
C THR A 61 -10.94 2.62 -15.49
N ASN A 62 -10.88 2.63 -14.16
CA ASN A 62 -11.96 3.11 -13.29
C ASN A 62 -11.41 3.56 -11.93
N LYS A 63 -12.32 4.14 -11.12
CA LYS A 63 -11.97 4.63 -9.78
C LYS A 63 -11.46 3.54 -8.84
N LEU A 64 -11.99 2.33 -8.97
CA LEU A 64 -11.57 1.21 -8.11
C LEU A 64 -10.13 0.78 -8.41
N SER A 65 -9.78 0.63 -9.70
CA SER A 65 -8.40 0.29 -10.08
C SER A 65 -7.39 1.35 -9.62
N LEU A 66 -7.76 2.63 -9.66
CA LEU A 66 -6.94 3.72 -9.14
C LEU A 66 -6.83 3.67 -7.61
N TYR A 67 -7.93 3.38 -6.91
CA TYR A 67 -7.93 3.26 -5.45
C TYR A 67 -7.05 2.10 -4.98
N ILE A 68 -7.12 0.96 -5.66
CA ILE A 68 -6.27 -0.22 -5.39
C ILE A 68 -4.80 0.15 -5.62
N ALA A 69 -4.46 0.87 -6.69
CA ALA A 69 -3.10 1.30 -6.94
C ALA A 69 -2.57 2.24 -5.84
N VAL A 70 -3.40 3.15 -5.34
CA VAL A 70 -3.05 4.00 -4.18
C VAL A 70 -2.81 3.16 -2.93
N LEU A 71 -3.69 2.21 -2.62
CA LEU A 71 -3.51 1.30 -1.47
C LEU A 71 -2.25 0.44 -1.62
N SER A 72 -1.95 -0.07 -2.82
CA SER A 72 -0.73 -0.85 -3.09
C SER A 72 0.52 -0.04 -2.80
N ASN A 73 0.60 1.20 -3.28
CA ASN A 73 1.72 2.09 -3.01
C ASN A 73 1.92 2.34 -1.50
N ILE A 74 0.82 2.54 -0.77
CA ILE A 74 0.87 2.76 0.69
C ILE A 74 1.41 1.52 1.39
N LEU A 75 0.92 0.33 1.01
CA LEU A 75 1.38 -0.93 1.59
C LEU A 75 2.85 -1.21 1.27
N GLU A 76 3.28 -1.04 0.03
CA GLU A 76 4.68 -1.23 -0.36
C GLU A 76 5.63 -0.36 0.47
N LEU A 77 5.28 0.91 0.69
CA LEU A 77 6.07 1.82 1.51
C LEU A 77 6.09 1.40 2.99
N TRP A 78 4.96 0.93 3.52
CA TRP A 78 4.86 0.48 4.90
C TRP A 78 5.55 -0.85 5.14
N ASP A 79 5.44 -1.77 4.19
CA ASP A 79 5.97 -3.11 4.32
C ASP A 79 7.47 -3.18 4.07
N SER A 80 8.07 -2.16 3.44
CA SER A 80 9.50 -2.15 3.14
C SER A 80 10.37 -2.35 4.38
N THR A 81 10.05 -1.68 5.49
CA THR A 81 10.75 -1.82 6.78
C THR A 81 10.42 -3.14 7.49
N PHE A 82 9.19 -3.63 7.35
CA PHE A 82 8.80 -4.93 7.91
C PHE A 82 9.42 -6.09 7.16
N ASN A 83 9.57 -5.96 5.84
CA ASN A 83 10.26 -6.93 4.99
C ASN A 83 11.76 -7.06 5.29
N ALA A 84 12.36 -6.04 5.88
CA ALA A 84 13.76 -6.06 6.28
C ALA A 84 14.03 -6.88 7.54
N LEU A 85 13.01 -7.27 8.32
CA LEU A 85 13.17 -8.10 9.51
C LEU A 85 13.64 -9.50 9.15
N THR A 86 14.67 -9.98 9.84
CA THR A 86 15.26 -11.31 9.66
C THR A 86 15.29 -12.10 10.97
N THR A 87 15.48 -13.41 10.88
CA THR A 87 15.61 -14.29 12.04
C THR A 87 16.87 -14.04 12.87
N GLU A 88 17.88 -13.40 12.27
CA GLU A 88 19.18 -13.09 12.91
C GLU A 88 19.12 -11.82 13.77
N ASP A 89 18.14 -10.96 13.54
CA ASP A 89 18.02 -9.69 14.25
C ASP A 89 17.76 -9.87 15.77
N ASP A 90 18.15 -8.87 16.55
CA ASP A 90 17.64 -8.67 17.90
C ASP A 90 16.20 -8.14 17.84
N PRO A 91 15.21 -8.84 18.38
CA PRO A 91 13.81 -8.48 18.25
C PRO A 91 13.50 -7.08 18.79
N ALA A 92 14.09 -6.69 19.92
CA ALA A 92 13.80 -5.41 20.55
C ALA A 92 14.31 -4.24 19.70
N GLN A 93 15.49 -4.36 19.11
CA GLN A 93 16.06 -3.35 18.22
C GLN A 93 15.28 -3.29 16.90
N ALA A 94 15.02 -4.45 16.29
CA ALA A 94 14.34 -4.55 15.01
C ALA A 94 12.91 -3.98 15.08
N LEU A 95 12.14 -4.34 16.11
CA LEU A 95 10.79 -3.81 16.33
C LEU A 95 10.81 -2.32 16.68
N THR A 96 11.80 -1.85 17.44
CA THR A 96 11.96 -0.42 17.72
C THR A 96 12.19 0.38 16.43
N GLN A 97 13.05 -0.11 15.55
CA GLN A 97 13.31 0.55 14.25
C GLN A 97 12.07 0.54 13.36
N TYR A 98 11.37 -0.59 13.29
CA TYR A 98 10.10 -0.71 12.55
C TYR A 98 9.04 0.27 13.03
N ILE A 99 8.79 0.33 14.35
CA ILE A 99 7.80 1.24 14.94
C ILE A 99 8.18 2.70 14.66
N ARG A 100 9.45 3.07 14.83
CA ARG A 100 9.93 4.43 14.52
C ARG A 100 9.75 4.79 13.06
N ALA A 101 10.06 3.87 12.15
CA ALA A 101 9.86 4.08 10.72
C ALA A 101 8.37 4.29 10.38
N LYS A 102 7.47 3.49 10.96
CA LYS A 102 6.01 3.67 10.79
C LYS A 102 5.51 5.01 11.33
N MET A 103 5.96 5.42 12.50
CA MET A 103 5.61 6.72 13.07
C MET A 103 6.09 7.87 12.19
N GLU A 104 7.33 7.79 11.70
CA GLU A 104 7.89 8.81 10.83
C GLU A 104 7.19 8.86 9.46
N PHE A 105 6.84 7.71 8.90
CA PHE A 105 6.03 7.64 7.69
C PHE A 105 4.68 8.34 7.88
N SER A 106 3.96 8.02 8.95
CA SER A 106 2.67 8.63 9.26
C SER A 106 2.77 10.15 9.48
N ARG A 107 3.88 10.60 10.05
CA ARG A 107 4.15 12.03 10.22
C ARG A 107 4.44 12.75 8.90
N ARG A 108 5.19 12.11 7.98
CA ARG A 108 5.57 12.70 6.68
C ARG A 108 4.48 12.57 5.63
N GLN A 109 3.69 11.50 5.70
CA GLN A 109 2.65 11.18 4.73
C GLN A 109 1.29 10.95 5.41
N PRO A 110 0.70 11.98 6.03
CA PRO A 110 -0.55 11.84 6.77
C PRO A 110 -1.73 11.45 5.88
N GLN A 111 -1.71 11.82 4.58
CA GLN A 111 -2.79 11.47 3.65
C GLN A 111 -2.81 9.96 3.37
N ALA A 112 -1.66 9.35 3.12
CA ALA A 112 -1.53 7.91 2.94
C ALA A 112 -2.06 7.14 4.16
N SER A 113 -1.64 7.54 5.36
CA SER A 113 -2.12 6.96 6.62
C SER A 113 -3.63 7.09 6.78
N ARG A 114 -4.20 8.23 6.37
CA ARG A 114 -5.64 8.49 6.43
C ARG A 114 -6.42 7.61 5.46
N VAL A 115 -5.96 7.46 4.21
CA VAL A 115 -6.60 6.56 3.21
C VAL A 115 -6.64 5.14 3.75
N PHE A 116 -5.52 4.64 4.25
CA PHE A 116 -5.45 3.28 4.80
C PHE A 116 -6.37 3.10 6.02
N ALA A 117 -6.36 4.03 6.96
CA ALA A 117 -7.23 3.98 8.13
C ALA A 117 -8.72 4.00 7.74
N MET A 118 -9.10 4.81 6.76
CA MET A 118 -10.48 4.85 6.26
C MET A 118 -10.90 3.53 5.60
N GLU A 119 -10.00 2.87 4.87
CA GLU A 119 -10.27 1.55 4.30
C GLU A 119 -10.52 0.51 5.39
N ILE A 120 -9.66 0.45 6.41
CA ILE A 120 -9.83 -0.47 7.56
C ILE A 120 -11.15 -0.21 8.29
N ILE A 121 -11.46 1.05 8.61
CA ILE A 121 -12.69 1.44 9.33
C ILE A 121 -13.94 1.12 8.49
N SER A 122 -13.81 1.17 7.15
CA SER A 122 -14.90 0.85 6.21
C SER A 122 -15.09 -0.67 5.98
N GLY A 123 -14.32 -1.52 6.67
CA GLY A 123 -14.41 -2.97 6.62
C GLY A 123 -13.32 -3.64 5.78
N GLY A 124 -12.39 -2.91 5.18
CA GLY A 124 -11.24 -3.45 4.47
C GLY A 124 -11.57 -4.27 3.22
N ALA A 125 -12.71 -4.01 2.58
CA ALA A 125 -13.18 -4.82 1.45
C ALA A 125 -12.17 -4.86 0.28
N CYS A 126 -11.56 -3.72 -0.05
CA CYS A 126 -10.55 -3.66 -1.11
C CYS A 126 -9.27 -4.40 -0.70
N LEU A 127 -8.86 -4.31 0.56
CA LEU A 127 -7.70 -5.05 1.08
C LEU A 127 -7.97 -6.55 1.05
N THR A 128 -9.15 -6.99 1.46
CA THR A 128 -9.53 -8.40 1.51
C THR A 128 -9.67 -9.00 0.11
N GLU A 129 -10.27 -8.29 -0.83
CA GLU A 129 -10.59 -8.81 -2.16
C GLU A 129 -9.36 -8.84 -3.09
N TYR A 130 -8.50 -7.82 -3.04
CA TYR A 130 -7.41 -7.62 -4.01
C TYR A 130 -6.03 -8.05 -3.50
N PHE A 131 -5.85 -8.22 -2.19
CA PHE A 131 -4.56 -8.59 -1.59
C PHE A 131 -4.54 -9.99 -0.96
N THR A 132 -5.59 -10.83 -1.19
CA THR A 132 -5.79 -12.08 -0.44
C THR A 132 -4.72 -13.15 -0.63
N GLN A 133 -4.20 -13.35 -1.83
CA GLN A 133 -3.24 -14.45 -2.06
C GLN A 133 -1.80 -14.06 -1.71
N ASP A 134 -1.32 -12.97 -2.28
CA ASP A 134 0.05 -12.51 -2.06
C ASP A 134 0.25 -12.00 -0.62
N TYR A 135 -0.75 -11.32 -0.08
CA TYR A 135 -0.70 -10.82 1.30
C TYR A 135 -0.70 -11.94 2.34
N ARG A 136 -1.46 -13.02 2.13
CA ARG A 136 -1.45 -14.18 3.03
C ARG A 136 -0.09 -14.85 3.07
N ALA A 137 0.53 -15.09 1.91
CA ALA A 137 1.85 -15.68 1.82
C ALA A 137 2.92 -14.77 2.47
N TRP A 138 2.85 -13.46 2.21
CA TRP A 138 3.69 -12.46 2.83
C TRP A 138 3.54 -12.45 4.35
N PHE A 139 2.30 -12.42 4.86
CA PHE A 139 2.01 -12.42 6.29
C PHE A 139 2.54 -13.67 6.98
N GLN A 140 2.36 -14.85 6.38
CA GLN A 140 2.91 -16.11 6.89
C GLN A 140 4.44 -16.09 6.95
N GLY A 141 5.09 -15.50 5.94
CA GLY A 141 6.53 -15.31 5.93
C GLY A 141 7.02 -14.42 7.07
N ARG A 142 6.26 -13.38 7.41
CA ARG A 142 6.59 -12.50 8.56
C ARG A 142 6.33 -13.18 9.89
N ALA A 143 5.21 -13.88 10.04
CA ALA A 143 4.92 -14.68 11.23
C ALA A 143 6.02 -15.72 11.51
N ALA A 144 6.61 -16.31 10.49
CA ALA A 144 7.72 -17.25 10.62
C ALA A 144 8.98 -16.61 11.23
N VAL A 145 9.26 -15.32 10.97
CA VAL A 145 10.39 -14.61 11.61
C VAL A 145 10.15 -14.46 13.10
N PHE A 146 8.94 -14.10 13.52
CA PHE A 146 8.59 -14.01 14.95
C PHE A 146 8.66 -15.37 15.62
N GLN A 147 8.13 -16.41 14.98
CA GLN A 147 8.22 -17.78 15.50
C GLN A 147 9.68 -18.21 15.70
N ALA A 148 10.56 -17.91 14.74
CA ALA A 148 11.98 -18.22 14.88
C ALA A 148 12.64 -17.47 16.05
N TRP A 149 12.27 -16.23 16.34
CA TRP A 149 12.75 -15.51 17.52
C TRP A 149 12.27 -16.14 18.84
N ILE A 150 11.01 -16.61 18.88
CA ILE A 150 10.44 -17.33 20.02
C ILE A 150 11.20 -18.65 20.23
N ASP A 151 11.37 -19.45 19.18
CA ASP A 151 12.04 -20.74 19.21
C ASP A 151 13.52 -20.61 19.63
N ALA A 152 14.16 -19.51 19.26
CA ALA A 152 15.52 -19.17 19.67
C ALA A 152 15.63 -18.57 21.09
N GLY A 153 14.51 -18.40 21.80
CA GLY A 153 14.47 -17.77 23.13
C GLY A 153 14.80 -16.28 23.13
N LYS A 154 14.76 -15.63 21.97
CA LYS A 154 15.00 -14.18 21.83
C LYS A 154 13.75 -13.34 22.14
N MET A 155 12.60 -13.96 22.18
CA MET A 155 11.28 -13.33 22.42
C MET A 155 10.39 -14.25 23.25
N ASP A 156 9.56 -13.67 24.11
CA ASP A 156 8.57 -14.43 24.85
C ASP A 156 7.50 -15.02 23.92
N PRO A 157 6.91 -16.18 24.28
CA PRO A 157 5.88 -16.82 23.47
C PRO A 157 4.67 -15.89 23.28
N VAL A 158 4.35 -15.59 22.04
CA VAL A 158 3.13 -14.89 21.60
C VAL A 158 2.58 -15.60 20.38
N ASP A 159 1.30 -15.46 20.08
CA ASP A 159 0.77 -15.93 18.83
C ASP A 159 1.21 -14.95 17.71
N PRO A 160 2.10 -15.36 16.77
CA PRO A 160 2.63 -14.47 15.76
C PRO A 160 1.60 -14.09 14.67
N VAL A 161 0.39 -14.67 14.73
CA VAL A 161 -0.71 -14.40 13.78
C VAL A 161 -1.71 -13.40 14.36
N HIS A 162 -1.74 -13.24 15.68
CA HIS A 162 -2.59 -12.29 16.42
C HIS A 162 -1.77 -11.20 17.07
#